data_eb197c75014b3ac186cae7e5f0fad6d0
#
_entry.id   eb197c75014b3ac186cae7e5f0fad6d0
#
_cell.length_a   1.000
_cell.length_b   1.000
_cell.length_c   1.000
_cell.angle_alpha   90.00
_cell.angle_beta   90.00
_cell.angle_gamma   90.00
#
_symmetry.space_group_name_H-M   'P 1'
#
loop_
_entity.id
_entity.type
_entity.pdbx_description
1 polymer ?
#
loop_
_entity_poly.entity_id
_entity_poly.type
_entity_poly.pdbx_seq_one_letter_code
_entity_poly.pdbx_strand_id
1 'polypeptide(L)'
;MKKIILTAILALAALSASAQTLVVYYSRTGQNYTSEGIVDLKVGNTAVVAQQIQKLTGADIFQLETVRQYAADYYECTREAKEELNAQARPALKADIDISKYDTIYLGWPCWWGTYPMCVATFLEAHDWKGKTVIPFTTHEGSGFGSSIRDLKAAIPSASVKKGLSIQGSKVKTAGKQIENFVKGHN
;
A
#
# COMPACT_ATOMS: atom_id res chain seq x y z
N MET A 1 63.78 -23.81 -19.16
CA MET A 1 63.08 -22.74 -18.40
C MET A 1 61.62 -22.70 -18.84
N LYS A 2 60.73 -23.32 -18.08
CA LYS A 2 59.27 -23.38 -18.37
C LYS A 2 58.61 -22.18 -17.71
N LYS A 3 58.02 -21.26 -18.50
CA LYS A 3 57.22 -20.13 -18.00
C LYS A 3 55.81 -20.64 -17.63
N ILE A 4 55.46 -20.61 -16.35
CA ILE A 4 54.12 -20.88 -15.87
C ILE A 4 53.35 -19.58 -15.97
N ILE A 5 52.36 -19.54 -16.87
CA ILE A 5 51.41 -18.43 -16.97
C ILE A 5 50.30 -18.72 -15.98
N LEU A 6 50.25 -17.93 -14.92
CA LEU A 6 49.19 -18.01 -13.89
C LEU A 6 48.00 -17.15 -14.38
N THR A 7 46.99 -17.79 -14.94
CA THR A 7 45.76 -17.12 -15.34
C THR A 7 44.86 -16.93 -14.14
N ALA A 8 44.79 -15.73 -13.59
CA ALA A 8 43.85 -15.36 -12.53
C ALA A 8 42.46 -15.26 -13.12
N ILE A 9 41.59 -16.21 -12.81
CA ILE A 9 40.16 -16.14 -13.12
C ILE A 9 39.52 -15.24 -12.05
N LEU A 10 39.20 -14.00 -12.44
CA LEU A 10 38.42 -13.07 -11.61
C LEU A 10 36.95 -13.51 -11.67
N ALA A 11 36.49 -14.26 -10.68
CA ALA A 11 35.07 -14.59 -10.54
C ALA A 11 34.33 -13.33 -10.10
N LEU A 12 33.68 -12.67 -11.06
CA LEU A 12 32.74 -11.57 -10.80
C LEU A 12 31.47 -12.19 -10.21
N ALA A 13 31.38 -12.21 -8.87
CA ALA A 13 30.14 -12.55 -8.19
C ALA A 13 29.14 -11.42 -8.48
N ALA A 14 28.27 -11.65 -9.47
CA ALA A 14 27.08 -10.81 -9.63
C ALA A 14 26.25 -10.97 -8.34
N LEU A 15 26.29 -9.97 -7.46
CA LEU A 15 25.27 -9.85 -6.41
C LEU A 15 23.94 -9.65 -7.16
N SER A 16 23.18 -10.73 -7.26
CA SER A 16 21.77 -10.62 -7.60
C SER A 16 21.11 -9.82 -6.49
N ALA A 17 20.88 -8.54 -6.69
CA ALA A 17 20.04 -7.78 -5.80
C ALA A 17 18.67 -8.50 -5.79
N SER A 18 18.36 -9.16 -4.70
CA SER A 18 17.04 -9.75 -4.49
C SER A 18 16.02 -8.62 -4.61
N ALA A 19 15.02 -8.78 -5.47
CA ALA A 19 13.94 -7.83 -5.62
C ALA A 19 13.34 -7.56 -4.23
N GLN A 20 13.44 -6.29 -3.77
CA GLN A 20 12.95 -5.94 -2.45
C GLN A 20 11.47 -5.57 -2.55
N THR A 21 10.70 -6.07 -1.60
CA THR A 21 9.27 -5.82 -1.52
C THR A 21 8.94 -4.93 -0.32
N LEU A 22 8.04 -3.98 -0.53
CA LEU A 22 7.53 -3.08 0.48
C LEU A 22 6.01 -3.15 0.55
N VAL A 23 5.45 -3.13 1.75
CA VAL A 23 4.02 -2.91 1.98
C VAL A 23 3.83 -1.49 2.51
N VAL A 24 3.20 -0.62 1.74
CA VAL A 24 2.82 0.73 2.16
C VAL A 24 1.31 0.78 2.32
N TYR A 25 0.82 1.36 3.39
CA TYR A 25 -0.62 1.47 3.58
C TYR A 25 -1.02 2.67 4.44
N TYR A 26 -2.22 3.18 4.18
CA TYR A 26 -2.96 4.03 5.11
C TYR A 26 -4.06 3.21 5.79
N SER A 27 -4.27 3.42 7.08
CA SER A 27 -5.33 2.77 7.83
C SER A 27 -5.79 3.64 9.00
N ARG A 28 -7.08 3.58 9.34
CA ARG A 28 -7.66 4.33 10.44
C ARG A 28 -8.15 3.41 11.54
N THR A 29 -7.80 3.71 12.78
CA THR A 29 -8.39 3.15 14.01
C THR A 29 -9.61 3.96 14.44
N GLY A 30 -10.22 3.63 15.57
CA GLY A 30 -11.37 4.33 16.11
C GLY A 30 -12.66 4.00 15.37
N GLN A 31 -13.58 4.94 15.31
CA GLN A 31 -14.89 4.73 14.71
C GLN A 31 -14.81 4.47 13.20
N ASN A 32 -15.25 3.30 12.78
CA ASN A 32 -15.34 2.90 11.39
C ASN A 32 -16.72 2.35 11.09
N TYR A 33 -17.22 2.58 9.88
CA TYR A 33 -18.47 2.00 9.43
C TYR A 33 -18.29 0.53 9.06
N THR A 34 -19.26 -0.30 9.43
CA THR A 34 -19.35 -1.71 9.07
C THR A 34 -20.79 -2.07 8.68
N SER A 35 -21.02 -3.29 8.23
CA SER A 35 -22.38 -3.80 7.98
C SER A 35 -23.30 -3.77 9.21
N GLU A 36 -22.73 -3.70 10.41
CA GLU A 36 -23.46 -3.66 11.68
C GLU A 36 -23.57 -2.24 12.25
N GLY A 37 -23.12 -1.23 11.51
CA GLY A 37 -23.08 0.17 11.93
C GLY A 37 -21.68 0.65 12.25
N ILE A 38 -21.59 1.72 13.06
CA ILE A 38 -20.31 2.30 13.47
C ILE A 38 -19.74 1.50 14.64
N VAL A 39 -18.50 1.01 14.47
CA VAL A 39 -17.77 0.26 15.50
C VAL A 39 -16.42 0.91 15.77
N ASP A 40 -15.91 0.75 16.97
CA ASP A 40 -14.58 1.23 17.36
C ASP A 40 -13.54 0.13 17.09
N LEU A 41 -12.64 0.38 16.14
CA LEU A 41 -11.57 -0.54 15.74
C LEU A 41 -10.26 -0.17 16.44
N LYS A 42 -9.71 -1.08 17.24
CA LYS A 42 -8.35 -0.93 17.81
C LYS A 42 -7.27 -1.00 16.73
N VAL A 43 -7.50 -1.80 15.70
CA VAL A 43 -6.65 -1.92 14.51
C VAL A 43 -7.53 -1.74 13.29
N GLY A 44 -7.18 -0.81 12.41
CA GLY A 44 -7.96 -0.54 11.21
C GLY A 44 -7.90 -1.70 10.21
N ASN A 45 -8.97 -1.87 9.44
CA ASN A 45 -9.12 -3.01 8.53
C ASN A 45 -7.99 -3.13 7.50
N THR A 46 -7.54 -2.01 6.94
CA THR A 46 -6.43 -2.00 5.97
C THR A 46 -5.11 -2.45 6.63
N ALA A 47 -4.87 -2.06 7.89
CA ALA A 47 -3.70 -2.50 8.65
C ALA A 47 -3.69 -4.02 8.85
N VAL A 48 -4.86 -4.64 9.13
CA VAL A 48 -4.98 -6.10 9.26
C VAL A 48 -4.54 -6.80 7.96
N VAL A 49 -4.98 -6.30 6.81
CA VAL A 49 -4.60 -6.85 5.50
C VAL A 49 -3.11 -6.64 5.22
N ALA A 50 -2.59 -5.42 5.48
CA ALA A 50 -1.18 -5.08 5.29
C ALA A 50 -0.25 -5.99 6.10
N GLN A 51 -0.55 -6.21 7.39
CA GLN A 51 0.22 -7.08 8.27
C GLN A 51 0.21 -8.55 7.80
N GLN A 52 -0.92 -9.03 7.25
CA GLN A 52 -0.98 -10.38 6.68
C GLN A 52 -0.15 -10.50 5.40
N ILE A 53 -0.20 -9.51 4.51
CA ILE A 53 0.65 -9.47 3.31
C ILE A 53 2.13 -9.45 3.73
N GLN A 54 2.50 -8.59 4.66
CA GLN A 54 3.86 -8.50 5.20
C GLN A 54 4.35 -9.84 5.74
N LYS A 55 3.52 -10.52 6.55
CA LYS A 55 3.84 -11.84 7.11
C LYS A 55 4.04 -12.91 6.03
N LEU A 56 3.26 -12.88 4.96
CA LEU A 56 3.32 -13.86 3.87
C LEU A 56 4.50 -13.62 2.91
N THR A 57 4.93 -12.36 2.76
CA THR A 57 5.99 -11.97 1.81
C THR A 57 7.35 -11.77 2.47
N GLY A 58 7.39 -11.55 3.79
CA GLY A 58 8.61 -11.10 4.47
C GLY A 58 9.02 -9.66 4.14
N ALA A 59 8.14 -8.90 3.48
CA ALA A 59 8.40 -7.53 3.02
C ALA A 59 8.65 -6.55 4.18
N ASP A 60 9.33 -5.45 3.89
CA ASP A 60 9.30 -4.27 4.76
C ASP A 60 7.87 -3.70 4.80
N ILE A 61 7.51 -3.03 5.88
CA ILE A 61 6.16 -2.45 6.03
C ILE A 61 6.23 -1.01 6.51
N PHE A 62 5.41 -0.14 5.91
CA PHE A 62 5.35 1.28 6.23
C PHE A 62 3.90 1.77 6.27
N GLN A 63 3.48 2.37 7.39
CA GLN A 63 2.18 2.99 7.53
C GLN A 63 2.27 4.48 7.22
N LEU A 64 1.42 4.94 6.32
CA LEU A 64 1.21 6.36 6.09
C LEU A 64 0.42 6.95 7.25
N GLU A 65 0.97 7.97 7.88
CA GLU A 65 0.31 8.74 8.92
C GLU A 65 0.32 10.23 8.59
N THR A 66 -0.83 10.89 8.74
CA THR A 66 -0.94 12.33 8.53
C THR A 66 -0.47 13.11 9.77
N VAL A 67 0.18 14.26 9.56
CA VAL A 67 0.57 15.18 10.66
C VAL A 67 -0.68 15.60 11.43
N ARG A 68 -1.70 16.09 10.73
CA ARG A 68 -3.02 16.33 11.30
C ARG A 68 -3.80 15.04 11.30
N GLN A 69 -4.18 14.55 12.47
CA GLN A 69 -5.04 13.38 12.59
C GLN A 69 -6.47 13.74 12.19
N TYR A 70 -7.15 12.82 11.49
CA TYR A 70 -8.58 12.93 11.22
C TYR A 70 -9.38 12.83 12.53
N ALA A 71 -10.57 13.40 12.54
CA ALA A 71 -11.46 13.34 13.69
C ALA A 71 -11.72 11.89 14.13
N ALA A 72 -11.83 11.69 15.45
CA ALA A 72 -12.17 10.37 16.02
C ALA A 72 -13.61 9.96 15.67
N ASP A 73 -14.54 10.92 15.64
CA ASP A 73 -15.90 10.72 15.19
C ASP A 73 -15.94 10.31 13.70
N TYR A 74 -16.79 9.33 13.38
CA TYR A 74 -16.88 8.81 12.02
C TYR A 74 -17.41 9.85 11.03
N TYR A 75 -18.49 10.56 11.39
CA TYR A 75 -19.13 11.51 10.46
C TYR A 75 -18.25 12.75 10.23
N GLU A 76 -17.59 13.26 11.27
CA GLU A 76 -16.62 14.33 11.14
C GLU A 76 -15.45 13.92 10.24
N CYS A 77 -14.90 12.73 10.45
CA CYS A 77 -13.83 12.20 9.59
C CYS A 77 -14.28 12.06 8.13
N THR A 78 -15.50 11.59 7.87
CA THR A 78 -16.00 11.48 6.49
C THR A 78 -16.20 12.84 5.85
N ARG A 79 -16.60 13.87 6.59
CA ARG A 79 -16.70 15.26 6.12
C ARG A 79 -15.31 15.82 5.78
N GLU A 80 -14.34 15.69 6.68
CA GLU A 80 -12.96 16.11 6.43
C GLU A 80 -12.38 15.45 5.17
N ALA A 81 -12.56 14.13 5.03
CA ALA A 81 -12.11 13.39 3.86
C ALA A 81 -12.78 13.85 2.56
N LYS A 82 -14.06 14.26 2.61
CA LYS A 82 -14.78 14.81 1.46
C LYS A 82 -14.26 16.18 1.07
N GLU A 83 -14.01 17.02 2.05
CA GLU A 83 -13.43 18.36 1.83
C GLU A 83 -12.03 18.25 1.20
N GLU A 84 -11.17 17.36 1.72
CA GLU A 84 -9.85 17.11 1.13
C GLU A 84 -9.92 16.60 -0.30
N LEU A 85 -10.83 15.66 -0.59
CA LEU A 85 -11.04 15.16 -1.95
C LEU A 85 -11.48 16.27 -2.90
N ASN A 86 -12.47 17.09 -2.50
CA ASN A 86 -12.98 18.19 -3.31
C ASN A 86 -11.91 19.27 -3.57
N ALA A 87 -11.08 19.54 -2.56
CA ALA A 87 -9.98 20.50 -2.66
C ALA A 87 -8.73 19.93 -3.34
N GLN A 88 -8.72 18.64 -3.70
CA GLN A 88 -7.52 17.93 -4.16
C GLN A 88 -6.35 18.17 -3.21
N ALA A 89 -6.60 18.12 -1.90
CA ALA A 89 -5.63 18.42 -0.85
C ALA A 89 -4.47 17.41 -0.84
N ARG A 90 -3.35 17.83 -0.28
CA ARG A 90 -2.18 16.97 -0.04
C ARG A 90 -1.80 17.03 1.44
N PRO A 91 -2.53 16.28 2.30
CA PRO A 91 -2.23 16.21 3.72
C PRO A 91 -0.79 15.83 3.96
N ALA A 92 -0.08 16.61 4.79
CA ALA A 92 1.32 16.33 5.11
C ALA A 92 1.44 14.99 5.87
N LEU A 93 2.42 14.19 5.50
CA LEU A 93 2.76 12.93 6.17
C LEU A 93 3.75 13.19 7.31
N LYS A 94 3.62 12.45 8.42
CA LYS A 94 4.54 12.54 9.57
C LYS A 94 5.94 12.05 9.25
N ALA A 95 6.05 11.06 8.36
CA ALA A 95 7.30 10.46 7.93
C ALA A 95 7.16 10.00 6.48
N ASP A 96 8.29 9.79 5.85
CA ASP A 96 8.39 9.25 4.50
C ASP A 96 9.35 8.06 4.49
N ILE A 97 9.31 7.27 3.41
CA ILE A 97 10.19 6.13 3.19
C ILE A 97 10.80 6.20 1.80
N ASP A 98 12.11 6.08 1.70
CA ASP A 98 12.77 5.96 0.41
C ASP A 98 12.38 4.65 -0.28
N ILE A 99 11.62 4.76 -1.37
CA ILE A 99 11.18 3.61 -2.15
C ILE A 99 12.17 3.19 -3.23
N SER A 100 13.33 3.85 -3.37
CA SER A 100 14.28 3.61 -4.46
C SER A 100 14.77 2.16 -4.54
N LYS A 101 14.98 1.54 -3.39
CA LYS A 101 15.47 0.15 -3.27
C LYS A 101 14.43 -0.94 -3.51
N TYR A 102 13.14 -0.59 -3.61
CA TYR A 102 12.05 -1.57 -3.75
C TYR A 102 11.59 -1.68 -5.19
N ASP A 103 11.48 -2.89 -5.71
CA ASP A 103 10.97 -3.16 -7.05
C ASP A 103 9.47 -3.43 -7.04
N THR A 104 8.97 -4.04 -5.95
CA THR A 104 7.55 -4.39 -5.77
C THR A 104 6.99 -3.70 -4.54
N ILE A 105 5.87 -2.99 -4.72
CA ILE A 105 5.19 -2.26 -3.66
C ILE A 105 3.73 -2.70 -3.59
N TYR A 106 3.36 -3.36 -2.49
CA TYR A 106 1.95 -3.53 -2.12
C TYR A 106 1.46 -2.21 -1.53
N LEU A 107 0.46 -1.60 -2.15
CA LEU A 107 -0.06 -0.30 -1.73
C LEU A 107 -1.52 -0.41 -1.31
N GLY A 108 -1.81 -0.09 -0.02
CA GLY A 108 -3.10 -0.32 0.60
C GLY A 108 -3.80 0.92 1.15
N TRP A 109 -5.14 0.95 1.03
CA TRP A 109 -5.95 2.06 1.54
C TRP A 109 -7.39 1.63 1.84
N PRO A 110 -8.10 2.30 2.76
CA PRO A 110 -9.56 2.20 2.83
C PRO A 110 -10.18 3.01 1.69
N CYS A 111 -11.23 2.48 1.07
CA CYS A 111 -11.96 3.21 0.03
C CYS A 111 -12.77 4.34 0.67
N TRP A 112 -12.34 5.58 0.50
CA TRP A 112 -13.00 6.78 0.98
C TRP A 112 -13.59 7.57 -0.21
N TRP A 113 -14.89 7.80 -0.17
CA TRP A 113 -15.61 8.53 -1.23
C TRP A 113 -15.34 7.98 -2.65
N GLY A 114 -15.19 6.66 -2.74
CA GLY A 114 -14.98 5.96 -4.01
C GLY A 114 -13.55 6.00 -4.56
N THR A 115 -12.59 6.52 -3.79
CA THR A 115 -11.17 6.53 -4.16
C THR A 115 -10.27 6.29 -2.93
N TYR A 116 -8.97 6.54 -3.03
CA TYR A 116 -8.06 6.50 -1.89
C TYR A 116 -8.09 7.82 -1.10
N PRO A 117 -7.74 7.81 0.21
CA PRO A 117 -7.55 9.02 1.02
C PRO A 117 -6.47 9.92 0.44
N MET A 118 -6.63 11.25 0.57
CA MET A 118 -5.74 12.21 -0.08
C MET A 118 -4.29 12.17 0.42
N CYS A 119 -4.04 11.64 1.62
CA CYS A 119 -2.67 11.35 2.09
C CYS A 119 -1.95 10.28 1.25
N VAL A 120 -2.69 9.36 0.60
CA VAL A 120 -2.10 8.44 -0.38
C VAL A 120 -1.65 9.21 -1.62
N ALA A 121 -2.44 10.19 -2.09
CA ALA A 121 -2.02 11.06 -3.20
C ALA A 121 -0.72 11.81 -2.88
N THR A 122 -0.58 12.32 -1.64
CA THR A 122 0.67 12.94 -1.16
C THR A 122 1.86 12.00 -1.34
N PHE A 123 1.72 10.74 -0.91
CA PHE A 123 2.77 9.73 -1.04
C PHE A 123 3.07 9.40 -2.51
N LEU A 124 2.04 9.26 -3.35
CA LEU A 124 2.21 8.94 -4.77
C LEU A 124 3.02 10.01 -5.51
N GLU A 125 2.77 11.28 -5.20
CA GLU A 125 3.43 12.42 -5.86
C GLU A 125 4.85 12.69 -5.35
N ALA A 126 5.21 12.17 -4.17
CA ALA A 126 6.53 12.38 -3.57
C ALA A 126 7.63 11.49 -4.19
N HIS A 127 7.28 10.46 -4.97
CA HIS A 127 8.23 9.42 -5.37
C HIS A 127 8.30 9.20 -6.87
N ASP A 128 9.46 8.70 -7.35
CA ASP A 128 9.63 8.17 -8.69
C ASP A 128 9.20 6.70 -8.75
N TRP A 129 8.20 6.45 -9.59
CA TRP A 129 7.59 5.13 -9.79
C TRP A 129 8.10 4.40 -11.03
N LYS A 130 9.07 4.95 -11.73
CA LYS A 130 9.62 4.36 -12.95
C LYS A 130 10.19 2.97 -12.67
N GLY A 131 9.70 1.97 -13.43
CA GLY A 131 10.15 0.58 -13.32
C GLY A 131 9.60 -0.20 -12.14
N LYS A 132 8.78 0.42 -11.27
CA LYS A 132 8.21 -0.26 -10.11
C LYS A 132 6.94 -1.02 -10.45
N THR A 133 6.76 -2.16 -9.79
CA THR A 133 5.52 -2.92 -9.78
C THR A 133 4.69 -2.52 -8.57
N VAL A 134 3.45 -2.06 -8.79
CA VAL A 134 2.52 -1.71 -7.72
C VAL A 134 1.35 -2.69 -7.69
N ILE A 135 1.13 -3.30 -6.53
CA ILE A 135 0.08 -4.29 -6.27
C ILE A 135 -0.91 -3.69 -5.28
N PRO A 136 -2.03 -3.12 -5.74
CA PRO A 136 -2.96 -2.40 -4.89
C PRO A 136 -3.82 -3.35 -4.05
N PHE A 137 -4.16 -2.92 -2.82
CA PHE A 137 -5.21 -3.56 -2.03
C PHE A 137 -6.07 -2.52 -1.33
N THR A 138 -7.35 -2.80 -1.18
CA THR A 138 -8.29 -1.88 -0.52
C THR A 138 -9.23 -2.61 0.42
N THR A 139 -9.63 -1.90 1.47
CA THR A 139 -10.75 -2.30 2.32
C THR A 139 -11.91 -1.32 2.14
N HIS A 140 -13.14 -1.82 2.16
CA HIS A 140 -14.35 -1.06 1.87
C HIS A 140 -15.57 -1.69 2.56
N GLU A 141 -16.72 -1.01 2.55
CA GLU A 141 -18.00 -1.58 2.99
C GLU A 141 -19.05 -1.61 1.86
N GLY A 142 -18.63 -2.10 0.68
CA GLY A 142 -19.52 -2.31 -0.48
C GLY A 142 -19.03 -1.68 -1.79
N SER A 143 -18.16 -0.66 -1.75
CA SER A 143 -17.71 0.10 -2.92
C SER A 143 -16.61 -0.56 -3.75
N GLY A 144 -15.95 -1.60 -3.23
CA GLY A 144 -14.76 -2.14 -3.86
C GLY A 144 -13.64 -1.09 -3.96
N PHE A 145 -12.96 -1.06 -5.08
CA PHE A 145 -11.97 -0.03 -5.39
C PHE A 145 -12.57 1.32 -5.79
N GLY A 146 -13.85 1.37 -6.14
CA GLY A 146 -14.43 2.56 -6.77
C GLY A 146 -13.63 3.01 -8.00
N SER A 147 -13.22 4.29 -8.03
CA SER A 147 -12.36 4.85 -9.08
C SER A 147 -10.85 4.72 -8.80
N SER A 148 -10.46 4.28 -7.60
CA SER A 148 -9.08 4.41 -7.11
C SER A 148 -8.01 3.73 -7.97
N ILE A 149 -8.34 2.65 -8.68
CA ILE A 149 -7.39 2.02 -9.62
C ILE A 149 -7.13 2.90 -10.85
N ARG A 150 -8.16 3.56 -11.38
CA ARG A 150 -8.01 4.53 -12.47
C ARG A 150 -7.16 5.72 -11.99
N ASP A 151 -7.49 6.24 -10.83
CA ASP A 151 -6.84 7.41 -10.24
C ASP A 151 -5.37 7.09 -9.90
N LEU A 152 -5.09 5.88 -9.37
CA LEU A 152 -3.74 5.37 -9.14
C LEU A 152 -2.92 5.31 -10.43
N LYS A 153 -3.47 4.70 -11.50
CA LYS A 153 -2.75 4.61 -12.79
C LYS A 153 -2.48 5.98 -13.41
N ALA A 154 -3.37 6.94 -13.19
CA ALA A 154 -3.18 8.32 -13.64
C ALA A 154 -2.08 9.02 -12.84
N ALA A 155 -2.00 8.78 -11.53
CA ALA A 155 -0.99 9.39 -10.66
C ALA A 155 0.44 8.84 -10.89
N ILE A 156 0.56 7.55 -11.24
CA ILE A 156 1.87 6.88 -11.42
C ILE A 156 1.96 6.16 -12.77
N PRO A 157 1.88 6.88 -13.90
CA PRO A 157 1.80 6.28 -15.24
C PRO A 157 3.07 5.51 -15.63
N SER A 158 4.20 5.74 -14.94
CA SER A 158 5.47 5.05 -15.15
C SER A 158 5.59 3.70 -14.44
N ALA A 159 4.65 3.38 -13.54
CA ALA A 159 4.62 2.12 -12.82
C ALA A 159 3.81 1.02 -13.52
N SER A 160 4.12 -0.24 -13.23
CA SER A 160 3.31 -1.39 -13.62
C SER A 160 2.28 -1.69 -12.53
N VAL A 161 1.05 -1.20 -12.66
CA VAL A 161 -0.04 -1.47 -11.71
C VAL A 161 -0.71 -2.81 -12.02
N LYS A 162 -0.60 -3.76 -11.09
CA LYS A 162 -1.12 -5.13 -11.22
C LYS A 162 -2.59 -5.22 -10.77
N LYS A 163 -3.17 -6.42 -10.93
CA LYS A 163 -4.51 -6.72 -10.39
C LYS A 163 -4.49 -6.63 -8.87
N GLY A 164 -5.41 -5.85 -8.30
CA GLY A 164 -5.49 -5.63 -6.88
C GLY A 164 -6.40 -6.59 -6.12
N LEU A 165 -6.36 -6.49 -4.79
CA LEU A 165 -7.22 -7.20 -3.84
C LEU A 165 -8.19 -6.20 -3.19
N SER A 166 -9.48 -6.51 -3.23
CA SER A 166 -10.54 -5.73 -2.58
C SER A 166 -11.24 -6.61 -1.55
N ILE A 167 -11.27 -6.15 -0.28
CA ILE A 167 -11.84 -6.91 0.84
C ILE A 167 -12.85 -6.03 1.58
N GLN A 168 -14.04 -6.57 1.84
CA GLN A 168 -14.99 -5.91 2.74
C GLN A 168 -14.40 -5.85 4.16
N GLY A 169 -14.38 -4.66 4.77
CA GLY A 169 -13.73 -4.40 6.06
C GLY A 169 -14.25 -5.31 7.18
N SER A 170 -15.57 -5.51 7.24
CA SER A 170 -16.21 -6.42 8.18
C SER A 170 -15.78 -7.90 8.02
N LYS A 171 -15.14 -8.27 6.89
CA LYS A 171 -14.69 -9.63 6.58
C LYS A 171 -13.18 -9.84 6.68
N VAL A 172 -12.39 -8.80 6.99
CA VAL A 172 -10.91 -8.91 6.98
C VAL A 172 -10.38 -9.98 7.93
N LYS A 173 -11.04 -10.21 9.06
CA LYS A 173 -10.64 -11.22 10.06
C LYS A 173 -10.75 -12.66 9.52
N THR A 174 -11.60 -12.91 8.54
CA THR A 174 -11.82 -14.21 7.91
C THR A 174 -11.22 -14.33 6.52
N ALA A 175 -10.60 -13.26 6.00
CA ALA A 175 -10.07 -13.18 4.64
C ALA A 175 -8.69 -13.85 4.45
N GLY A 176 -8.14 -14.53 5.46
CA GLY A 176 -6.77 -15.05 5.42
C GLY A 176 -6.44 -15.87 4.19
N LYS A 177 -7.33 -16.78 3.77
CA LYS A 177 -7.13 -17.58 2.56
C LYS A 177 -7.18 -16.77 1.27
N GLN A 178 -8.04 -15.74 1.22
CA GLN A 178 -8.13 -14.83 0.08
C GLN A 178 -6.84 -14.01 -0.06
N ILE A 179 -6.28 -13.52 1.05
CA ILE A 179 -5.01 -12.77 1.08
C ILE A 179 -3.84 -13.69 0.69
N GLU A 180 -3.81 -14.92 1.20
CA GLU A 180 -2.78 -15.91 0.82
C GLU A 180 -2.79 -16.19 -0.69
N ASN A 181 -3.96 -16.44 -1.27
CA ASN A 181 -4.10 -16.68 -2.71
C ASN A 181 -3.70 -15.45 -3.54
N PHE A 182 -4.02 -14.25 -3.06
CA PHE A 182 -3.63 -13.00 -3.69
C PHE A 182 -2.11 -12.85 -3.73
N VAL A 183 -1.43 -13.03 -2.61
CA VAL A 183 0.04 -12.95 -2.53
C VAL A 183 0.68 -14.00 -3.45
N LYS A 184 0.22 -15.25 -3.42
CA LYS A 184 0.73 -16.33 -4.29
C LYS A 184 0.57 -16.03 -5.79
N GLY A 185 -0.44 -15.28 -6.17
CA GLY A 185 -0.66 -14.88 -7.56
C GLY A 185 0.29 -13.79 -8.07
N HIS A 186 1.11 -13.22 -7.19
CA HIS A 186 2.06 -12.15 -7.51
C HIS A 186 3.53 -12.50 -7.22
N ASN A 187 3.78 -13.69 -6.66
CA ASN A 187 5.14 -14.24 -6.42
C ASN A 187 5.67 -15.01 -7.63
#